data_9dfef9748739fce92007441261d6f846
#
_entry.id   9dfef9748739fce92007441261d6f846
#
_cell.length_a   1.000
_cell.length_b   1.000
_cell.length_c   1.000
_cell.angle_alpha   90.00
_cell.angle_beta   90.00
_cell.angle_gamma   90.00
#
_symmetry.space_group_name_H-M   'P 1'
#
loop_
_entity.id
_entity.type
_entity.pdbx_description
1 polymer ?
#
loop_
_entity_poly.entity_id
_entity_poly.type
_entity_poly.pdbx_seq_one_letter_code
_entity_poly.pdbx_strand_id
1 'polypeptide(L)'
;MGTGPRLYVKITRDTLPRVKDKYPFLYLEHGRLAIDDSSVKWIDSDGNVVRIPIATICSLFLGPGTTVTHEAIKVLSAANCSVCWMGEDSLLFYAFGDSPTSDTKNFRFQMKAAANPTTRLSVAKRMFQDRFPGEDLTNRNLSDLRGMEG
;
A
#
# COMPACT_ATOMS: atom_id res chain seq x y z
N MET A 1 35.53 -16.25 17.69
CA MET A 1 34.65 -16.41 16.56
C MET A 1 33.36 -17.05 17.03
N GLY A 2 32.34 -16.25 17.30
CA GLY A 2 31.07 -16.70 17.85
C GLY A 2 29.99 -16.51 16.80
N THR A 3 29.62 -17.60 16.13
CA THR A 3 28.42 -17.66 15.30
C THR A 3 27.22 -17.85 16.22
N GLY A 4 26.65 -16.74 16.72
CA GLY A 4 25.37 -16.79 17.39
C GLY A 4 24.27 -17.27 16.43
N PRO A 5 23.20 -17.94 16.92
CA PRO A 5 22.13 -18.44 16.07
C PRO A 5 21.46 -17.26 15.35
N ARG A 6 21.51 -17.30 14.02
CA ARG A 6 20.74 -16.35 13.21
C ARG A 6 19.26 -16.68 13.37
N LEU A 7 18.56 -15.90 14.17
CA LEU A 7 17.10 -15.97 14.27
C LEU A 7 16.50 -15.45 12.96
N TYR A 8 16.29 -16.35 12.00
CA TYR A 8 15.46 -16.06 10.84
C TYR A 8 13.99 -16.05 11.29
N VAL A 9 13.47 -14.89 11.59
CA VAL A 9 12.02 -14.74 11.73
C VAL A 9 11.46 -14.80 10.31
N LYS A 10 10.85 -15.93 9.95
CA LYS A 10 10.11 -16.05 8.71
C LYS A 10 8.92 -15.10 8.80
N ILE A 11 8.95 -14.02 8.04
CA ILE A 11 7.82 -13.10 7.93
C ILE A 11 6.69 -13.86 7.24
N THR A 12 5.67 -14.20 8.00
CA THR A 12 4.43 -14.79 7.50
C THR A 12 3.34 -13.73 7.48
N ARG A 13 2.28 -13.97 6.72
CA ARG A 13 1.14 -13.05 6.60
C ARG A 13 0.53 -12.70 7.97
N ASP A 14 0.53 -13.65 8.91
CA ASP A 14 -0.03 -13.50 10.25
C ASP A 14 0.87 -12.67 11.20
N THR A 15 2.16 -12.53 10.86
CA THR A 15 3.12 -11.74 11.64
C THR A 15 3.23 -10.28 11.19
N LEU A 16 2.59 -9.92 10.06
CA LEU A 16 2.57 -8.54 9.58
C LEU A 16 1.53 -7.71 10.34
N PRO A 17 1.83 -6.46 10.70
CA PRO A 17 0.85 -5.54 11.25
C PRO A 17 -0.31 -5.35 10.28
N ARG A 18 -1.50 -5.12 10.80
CA ARG A 18 -2.67 -4.79 9.97
C ARG A 18 -2.40 -3.49 9.21
N VAL A 19 -2.97 -3.35 8.02
CA VAL A 19 -2.78 -2.14 7.18
C VAL A 19 -3.10 -0.85 7.95
N LYS A 20 -4.14 -0.86 8.79
CA LYS A 20 -4.52 0.30 9.62
C LYS A 20 -3.47 0.71 10.66
N ASP A 21 -2.56 -0.18 11.01
CA ASP A 21 -1.52 0.03 12.02
C ASP A 21 -0.16 0.36 11.37
N LYS A 22 -0.12 0.45 10.03
CA LYS A 22 1.06 0.83 9.24
C LYS A 22 1.10 2.33 8.96
N TYR A 23 2.31 2.86 8.78
CA TYR A 23 2.47 4.19 8.18
C TYR A 23 1.95 4.16 6.73
N PRO A 24 1.19 5.18 6.30
CA PRO A 24 0.57 5.15 4.97
C PRO A 24 1.60 5.12 3.85
N PHE A 25 2.65 5.91 3.95
CA PHE A 25 3.71 5.93 2.94
C PHE A 25 5.05 6.45 3.50
N LEU A 26 6.12 6.18 2.74
CA LEU A 26 7.43 6.78 2.89
C LEU A 26 7.90 7.23 1.51
N TYR A 27 8.42 8.46 1.40
CA TYR A 27 9.04 8.99 0.19
C TYR A 27 10.56 9.00 0.32
N LEU A 28 11.27 8.55 -0.72
CA LEU A 28 12.73 8.49 -0.80
C LEU A 28 13.20 8.99 -2.16
N GLU A 29 14.24 9.82 -2.18
CA GLU A 29 14.87 10.31 -3.40
C GLU A 29 16.39 10.42 -3.24
N HIS A 30 17.12 10.44 -4.39
CA HIS A 30 18.58 10.62 -4.42
C HIS A 30 19.36 9.62 -3.56
N GLY A 31 19.13 8.32 -3.76
CA GLY A 31 19.84 7.30 -2.99
C GLY A 31 19.59 5.88 -3.48
N ARG A 32 20.01 4.92 -2.67
CA ARG A 32 19.96 3.50 -2.99
C ARG A 32 19.22 2.69 -1.94
N LEU A 33 18.25 1.91 -2.38
CA LEU A 33 17.57 0.92 -1.57
C LEU A 33 18.20 -0.46 -1.78
N ALA A 34 18.70 -1.03 -0.70
CA ALA A 34 19.41 -2.32 -0.72
C ALA A 34 19.04 -3.17 0.50
N ILE A 35 19.44 -4.44 0.48
CA ILE A 35 19.28 -5.36 1.60
C ILE A 35 20.62 -5.56 2.32
N ASP A 36 20.56 -5.62 3.65
CA ASP A 36 21.64 -5.97 4.51
C ASP A 36 21.12 -6.85 5.65
N ASP A 37 21.64 -8.06 5.76
CA ASP A 37 21.24 -9.04 6.80
C ASP A 37 19.71 -9.15 7.01
N SER A 38 18.95 -9.27 5.92
CA SER A 38 17.49 -9.40 5.91
C SER A 38 16.71 -8.12 6.27
N SER A 39 17.38 -6.98 6.43
CA SER A 39 16.75 -5.68 6.61
C SER A 39 16.92 -4.80 5.36
N VAL A 40 15.91 -4.00 5.05
CA VAL A 40 16.04 -3.00 3.99
C VAL A 40 16.71 -1.78 4.55
N LYS A 41 17.72 -1.30 3.83
CA LYS A 41 18.43 -0.07 4.15
C LYS A 41 18.33 0.91 3.00
N TRP A 42 18.22 2.16 3.36
CA TRP A 42 18.37 3.31 2.50
C TRP A 42 19.75 3.90 2.68
N ILE A 43 20.44 4.15 1.58
CA ILE A 43 21.75 4.82 1.55
C ILE A 43 21.53 6.10 0.76
N ASP A 44 21.63 7.24 1.40
CA ASP A 44 21.47 8.53 0.76
C ASP A 44 22.71 8.92 -0.09
N SER A 45 22.64 10.08 -0.77
CA SER A 45 23.74 10.61 -1.58
C SER A 45 25.01 10.90 -0.78
N ASP A 46 24.90 11.15 0.51
CA ASP A 46 26.01 11.47 1.41
C ASP A 46 26.62 10.21 2.05
N GLY A 47 26.05 9.03 1.77
CA GLY A 47 26.49 7.75 2.29
C GLY A 47 25.92 7.40 3.67
N ASN A 48 24.98 8.20 4.21
CA ASN A 48 24.31 7.84 5.45
C ASN A 48 23.38 6.64 5.22
N VAL A 49 23.35 5.74 6.21
CA VAL A 49 22.56 4.51 6.12
C VAL A 49 21.43 4.54 7.13
N VAL A 50 20.19 4.44 6.61
CA VAL A 50 18.98 4.36 7.43
C VAL A 50 18.30 3.01 7.21
N ARG A 51 17.99 2.30 8.29
CA ARG A 51 17.20 1.06 8.21
C ARG A 51 15.72 1.38 8.14
N ILE A 52 15.04 0.77 7.17
CA ILE A 52 13.61 1.00 6.93
C ILE A 52 12.82 -0.18 7.48
N PRO A 53 11.91 0.05 8.45
CA PRO A 53 11.04 -0.99 9.01
C PRO A 53 9.87 -1.30 8.04
N ILE A 54 10.13 -2.00 6.96
CA ILE A 54 9.18 -2.23 5.86
C ILE A 54 7.86 -2.85 6.33
N ALA A 55 7.90 -3.72 7.32
CA ALA A 55 6.69 -4.34 7.86
C ALA A 55 5.66 -3.32 8.37
N THR A 56 6.10 -2.10 8.70
CA THR A 56 5.25 -1.03 9.22
C THR A 56 4.84 0.00 8.17
N ILE A 57 5.20 -0.19 6.89
CA ILE A 57 4.93 0.77 5.81
C ILE A 57 3.99 0.13 4.79
N CYS A 58 2.95 0.88 4.35
CA CYS A 58 2.03 0.42 3.31
C CYS A 58 2.61 0.62 1.92
N SER A 59 3.16 1.79 1.64
CA SER A 59 3.64 2.17 0.31
C SER A 59 4.97 2.89 0.38
N LEU A 60 5.85 2.59 -0.56
CA LEU A 60 7.13 3.25 -0.73
C LEU A 60 7.13 4.03 -2.04
N PHE A 61 7.34 5.34 -1.95
CA PHE A 61 7.44 6.23 -3.11
C PHE A 61 8.91 6.52 -3.39
N LEU A 62 9.33 6.22 -4.59
CA LEU A 62 10.69 6.38 -5.07
C LEU A 62 10.74 7.55 -6.05
N GLY A 63 11.35 8.64 -5.64
CA GLY A 63 11.57 9.83 -6.44
C GLY A 63 12.81 9.72 -7.33
N PRO A 64 13.18 10.81 -8.01
CA PRO A 64 14.33 10.89 -8.88
C PRO A 64 15.64 10.49 -8.20
N GLY A 65 16.58 9.95 -8.97
CA GLY A 65 17.90 9.57 -8.47
C GLY A 65 17.89 8.34 -7.55
N THR A 66 16.79 7.57 -7.50
CA THR A 66 16.72 6.34 -6.70
C THR A 66 17.16 5.11 -7.48
N THR A 67 17.87 4.22 -6.81
CA THR A 67 18.17 2.87 -7.30
C THR A 67 17.67 1.84 -6.32
N VAL A 68 17.16 0.71 -6.84
CA VAL A 68 16.61 -0.37 -6.02
C VAL A 68 17.22 -1.68 -6.46
N THR A 69 17.67 -2.49 -5.51
CA THR A 69 18.16 -3.84 -5.81
C THR A 69 17.00 -4.82 -5.98
N HIS A 70 17.20 -5.87 -6.79
CA HIS A 70 16.21 -6.92 -6.96
C HIS A 70 15.79 -7.57 -5.63
N GLU A 71 16.75 -7.82 -4.73
CA GLU A 71 16.46 -8.38 -3.40
C GLU A 71 15.62 -7.43 -2.53
N ALA A 72 15.81 -6.10 -2.67
CA ALA A 72 14.96 -5.12 -1.98
C ALA A 72 13.51 -5.21 -2.45
N ILE A 73 13.26 -5.29 -3.76
CA ILE A 73 11.91 -5.47 -4.32
C ILE A 73 11.28 -6.77 -3.82
N LYS A 74 12.02 -7.85 -3.78
CA LYS A 74 11.55 -9.15 -3.26
C LYS A 74 11.07 -9.06 -1.80
N VAL A 75 11.85 -8.38 -0.95
CA VAL A 75 11.49 -8.21 0.47
C VAL A 75 10.30 -7.27 0.64
N LEU A 76 10.23 -6.17 -0.13
CA LEU A 76 9.08 -5.26 -0.16
C LEU A 76 7.80 -6.00 -0.55
N SER A 77 7.86 -6.80 -1.62
CA SER A 77 6.74 -7.61 -2.08
C SER A 77 6.29 -8.63 -1.01
N ALA A 78 7.22 -9.32 -0.36
CA ALA A 78 6.90 -10.26 0.73
C ALA A 78 6.24 -9.58 1.93
N ALA A 79 6.58 -8.32 2.20
CA ALA A 79 5.99 -7.50 3.27
C ALA A 79 4.64 -6.84 2.88
N ASN A 80 4.13 -7.06 1.67
CA ASN A 80 2.97 -6.37 1.10
C ASN A 80 3.13 -4.84 1.16
N CYS A 81 4.32 -4.35 0.84
CA CYS A 81 4.61 -2.93 0.68
C CYS A 81 4.57 -2.61 -0.82
N SER A 82 3.65 -1.76 -1.23
CA SER A 82 3.55 -1.31 -2.61
C SER A 82 4.70 -0.35 -2.95
N VAL A 83 5.19 -0.41 -4.18
CA VAL A 83 6.29 0.45 -4.64
C VAL A 83 5.80 1.31 -5.80
N CYS A 84 5.99 2.63 -5.70
CA CYS A 84 5.61 3.58 -6.72
C CYS A 84 6.86 4.38 -7.17
N TRP A 85 7.07 4.50 -8.47
CA TRP A 85 8.09 5.37 -9.03
C TRP A 85 7.46 6.68 -9.46
N MET A 86 8.01 7.78 -8.93
CA MET A 86 7.48 9.12 -9.12
C MET A 86 8.54 10.05 -9.70
N GLY A 87 8.08 11.04 -10.45
CA GLY A 87 8.93 12.11 -10.99
C GLY A 87 9.23 13.19 -9.96
N GLU A 88 9.86 14.26 -10.45
CA GLU A 88 10.19 15.44 -9.66
C GLU A 88 8.94 16.02 -9.00
N ASP A 89 9.10 16.51 -7.77
CA ASP A 89 8.06 17.11 -6.96
C ASP A 89 6.82 16.20 -6.72
N SER A 90 6.98 14.88 -6.90
CA SER A 90 5.90 13.90 -6.77
C SER A 90 4.68 14.15 -7.68
N LEU A 91 4.83 14.96 -8.72
CA LEU A 91 3.74 15.33 -9.64
C LEU A 91 3.51 14.32 -10.75
N LEU A 92 4.55 13.57 -11.13
CA LEU A 92 4.47 12.57 -12.19
C LEU A 92 4.55 11.16 -11.62
N PHE A 93 3.63 10.33 -12.04
CA PHE A 93 3.60 8.91 -11.69
C PHE A 93 4.13 8.10 -12.88
N TYR A 94 5.17 7.31 -12.67
CA TYR A 94 5.81 6.54 -13.75
C TYR A 94 5.42 5.06 -13.74
N ALA A 95 5.49 4.42 -12.59
CA ALA A 95 5.25 3.00 -12.48
C ALA A 95 4.77 2.62 -11.07
N PHE A 96 4.10 1.49 -11.00
CA PHE A 96 3.60 0.91 -9.76
C PHE A 96 3.88 -0.58 -9.71
N GLY A 97 4.41 -1.02 -8.59
CA GLY A 97 4.58 -2.43 -8.29
C GLY A 97 3.86 -2.80 -7.01
N ASP A 98 3.10 -3.87 -7.06
CA ASP A 98 2.40 -4.39 -5.91
C ASP A 98 2.70 -5.87 -5.69
N SER A 99 2.48 -6.34 -4.46
CA SER A 99 2.61 -7.75 -4.15
C SER A 99 1.45 -8.54 -4.77
N PRO A 100 1.72 -9.66 -5.45
CA PRO A 100 0.65 -10.52 -5.92
C PRO A 100 -0.14 -11.05 -4.73
N THR A 101 -1.39 -10.61 -4.59
CA THR A 101 -2.28 -11.12 -3.56
C THR A 101 -2.88 -12.45 -3.98
N SER A 102 -2.73 -13.47 -3.14
CA SER A 102 -3.36 -14.78 -3.36
C SER A 102 -4.81 -14.83 -2.87
N ASP A 103 -5.23 -13.88 -2.02
CA ASP A 103 -6.57 -13.84 -1.44
C ASP A 103 -7.48 -12.90 -2.23
N THR A 104 -8.29 -13.49 -3.09
CA THR A 104 -9.27 -12.78 -3.91
C THR A 104 -10.65 -12.66 -3.26
N LYS A 105 -10.80 -13.04 -1.98
CA LYS A 105 -12.11 -13.09 -1.30
C LYS A 105 -12.82 -11.74 -1.34
N ASN A 106 -12.15 -10.67 -0.94
CA ASN A 106 -12.73 -9.33 -0.92
C ASN A 106 -13.06 -8.84 -2.34
N PHE A 107 -12.17 -9.08 -3.30
CA PHE A 107 -12.42 -8.77 -4.71
C PHE A 107 -13.68 -9.49 -5.23
N ARG A 108 -13.83 -10.78 -4.93
CA ARG A 108 -15.02 -11.56 -5.33
C ARG A 108 -16.30 -11.00 -4.70
N PHE A 109 -16.26 -10.55 -3.44
CA PHE A 109 -17.41 -9.91 -2.81
C PHE A 109 -17.74 -8.57 -3.46
N GLN A 110 -16.75 -7.75 -3.77
CA GLN A 110 -16.93 -6.48 -4.49
C GLN A 110 -17.55 -6.72 -5.88
N MET A 111 -17.05 -7.69 -6.63
CA MET A 111 -17.59 -8.04 -7.94
C MET A 111 -19.05 -8.46 -7.87
N LYS A 112 -19.41 -9.31 -6.90
CA LYS A 112 -20.82 -9.72 -6.67
C LYS A 112 -21.70 -8.52 -6.30
N ALA A 113 -21.24 -7.65 -5.43
CA ALA A 113 -21.99 -6.46 -5.02
C ALA A 113 -22.17 -5.47 -6.17
N ALA A 114 -21.14 -5.27 -6.97
CA ALA A 114 -21.19 -4.39 -8.14
C ALA A 114 -22.08 -4.91 -9.28
N ALA A 115 -22.10 -6.24 -9.46
CA ALA A 115 -22.93 -6.88 -10.50
C ALA A 115 -24.44 -6.87 -10.18
N ASN A 116 -24.81 -6.84 -8.91
CA ASN A 116 -26.22 -6.82 -8.50
C ASN A 116 -26.70 -5.38 -8.27
N PRO A 117 -27.67 -4.85 -9.06
CA PRO A 117 -28.14 -3.47 -8.95
C PRO A 117 -28.65 -3.08 -7.56
N THR A 118 -29.38 -3.98 -6.89
CA THR A 118 -29.92 -3.72 -5.56
C THR A 118 -28.83 -3.62 -4.51
N THR A 119 -27.90 -4.57 -4.52
CA THR A 119 -26.76 -4.57 -3.59
C THR A 119 -25.84 -3.37 -3.85
N ARG A 120 -25.59 -3.05 -5.13
CA ARG A 120 -24.80 -1.88 -5.52
C ARG A 120 -25.41 -0.59 -4.99
N LEU A 121 -26.73 -0.39 -5.13
CA LEU A 121 -27.41 0.77 -4.58
C LEU A 121 -27.34 0.83 -3.06
N SER A 122 -27.51 -0.31 -2.37
CA SER A 122 -27.39 -0.38 -0.91
C SER A 122 -25.99 0.00 -0.43
N VAL A 123 -24.94 -0.51 -1.08
CA VAL A 123 -23.56 -0.15 -0.76
C VAL A 123 -23.30 1.34 -1.03
N ALA A 124 -23.75 1.88 -2.17
CA ALA A 124 -23.62 3.29 -2.49
C ALA A 124 -24.29 4.17 -1.43
N LYS A 125 -25.53 3.86 -1.05
CA LYS A 125 -26.25 4.60 0.01
C LYS A 125 -25.46 4.63 1.31
N ARG A 126 -24.85 3.51 1.72
CA ARG A 126 -24.04 3.44 2.94
C ARG A 126 -22.79 4.33 2.84
N MET A 127 -22.09 4.30 1.71
CA MET A 127 -20.91 5.16 1.48
C MET A 127 -21.31 6.65 1.53
N PHE A 128 -22.44 7.01 0.93
CA PHE A 128 -22.95 8.39 0.95
C PHE A 128 -23.44 8.81 2.34
N GLN A 129 -24.02 7.89 3.11
CA GLN A 129 -24.43 8.15 4.50
C GLN A 129 -23.23 8.49 5.39
N ASP A 130 -22.11 7.77 5.21
CA ASP A 130 -20.87 8.06 5.95
C ASP A 130 -20.25 9.41 5.53
N ARG A 131 -20.44 9.80 4.27
CA ARG A 131 -19.88 11.04 3.70
C ARG A 131 -20.75 12.27 3.95
N PHE A 132 -22.06 12.10 3.98
CA PHE A 132 -23.06 13.15 4.19
C PHE A 132 -23.97 12.76 5.37
N PRO A 133 -23.48 12.81 6.61
CA PRO A 133 -24.25 12.43 7.77
C PRO A 133 -25.42 13.43 7.96
N GLY A 134 -26.63 12.91 8.07
CA GLY A 134 -27.86 13.70 8.22
C GLY A 134 -28.74 13.80 6.97
N GLU A 135 -28.26 13.38 5.81
CA GLU A 135 -29.06 13.31 4.59
C GLU A 135 -29.97 12.06 4.56
N ASP A 136 -31.23 12.25 4.16
CA ASP A 136 -32.14 11.13 3.91
C ASP A 136 -31.90 10.55 2.51
N LEU A 137 -31.31 9.36 2.46
CA LEU A 137 -31.00 8.64 1.22
C LEU A 137 -32.00 7.53 0.88
N THR A 138 -33.10 7.38 1.67
CA THR A 138 -34.01 6.23 1.59
C THR A 138 -34.58 6.05 0.19
N ASN A 139 -35.07 7.15 -0.43
CA ASN A 139 -35.69 7.12 -1.75
C ASN A 139 -34.77 7.54 -2.90
N ARG A 140 -33.46 7.72 -2.65
CA ARG A 140 -32.51 8.12 -3.68
C ARG A 140 -32.08 6.93 -4.53
N ASN A 141 -31.96 7.12 -5.84
CA ASN A 141 -31.36 6.18 -6.77
C ASN A 141 -29.87 6.51 -7.00
N LEU A 142 -29.19 5.71 -7.80
CA LEU A 142 -27.76 5.86 -8.05
C LEU A 142 -27.39 7.17 -8.78
N SER A 143 -28.28 7.66 -9.65
CA SER A 143 -28.11 8.93 -10.36
C SER A 143 -28.25 10.12 -9.40
N ASP A 144 -29.23 10.05 -8.50
CA ASP A 144 -29.45 11.08 -7.48
C ASP A 144 -28.25 11.20 -6.55
N LEU A 145 -27.67 10.05 -6.14
CA LEU A 145 -26.49 10.03 -5.29
C LEU A 145 -25.28 10.67 -5.98
N ARG A 146 -25.07 10.37 -7.26
CA ARG A 146 -23.97 10.99 -8.04
C ARG A 146 -24.13 12.49 -8.19
N GLY A 147 -25.36 12.97 -8.32
CA GLY A 147 -25.67 14.40 -8.38
C GLY A 147 -25.38 15.16 -7.07
N MET A 148 -25.20 14.47 -5.95
CA MET A 148 -24.83 15.10 -4.67
C MET A 148 -23.34 15.43 -4.56
N GLU A 149 -22.50 14.90 -5.44
CA GLU A 149 -21.05 15.12 -5.45
C GLU A 149 -20.59 16.22 -6.43
N GLY A 150 -21.49 16.71 -7.28
CA GLY A 150 -21.19 17.65 -8.40
C GLY A 150 -21.54 19.11 -8.09
#